data_466403947077f7c5ed71fd0ff8b01344
#
_entry.id   466403947077f7c5ed71fd0ff8b01344
#
_cell.length_a   1.000
_cell.length_b   1.000
_cell.length_c   1.000
_cell.angle_alpha   90.00
_cell.angle_beta   90.00
_cell.angle_gamma   90.00
#
_symmetry.space_group_name_H-M   'P 1'
#
loop_
_entity.id
_entity.type
_entity.pdbx_description
1 polymer ?
#
loop_
_entity_poly.entity_id
_entity_poly.type
_entity_poly.pdbx_seq_one_letter_code
_entity_poly.pdbx_strand_id
1 'polypeptide(L)'
;MQGREQVLSALKIVISERRKEKRIVKQDFLDQVLEKADENEEQFNDQVVLDFLFGFLFAGYDTTSIAMTLAVKYLTETPRALHELRVITYNLKSRSILTSQMN
;
A
#
# COMPACT_ATOMS: atom_id res chain seq x y z
N MET A 1 -14.97 -3.98 20.06
CA MET A 1 -13.74 -3.38 19.50
C MET A 1 -14.08 -2.23 18.56
N GLN A 2 -14.03 -1.03 19.08
CA GLN A 2 -14.40 0.18 18.32
C GLN A 2 -13.47 0.45 17.15
N GLY A 3 -12.17 0.18 17.30
CA GLY A 3 -11.19 0.44 16.25
C GLY A 3 -11.40 -0.38 14.98
N ARG A 4 -11.72 -1.66 15.12
CA ARG A 4 -11.99 -2.54 13.98
C ARG A 4 -13.23 -2.07 13.20
N GLU A 5 -14.29 -1.71 13.92
CA GLU A 5 -15.54 -1.25 13.31
C GLU A 5 -15.33 0.06 12.54
N GLN A 6 -14.53 0.96 13.08
CA GLN A 6 -14.19 2.22 12.42
C GLN A 6 -13.42 1.99 11.12
N VAL A 7 -12.43 1.10 11.14
CA VAL A 7 -11.65 0.75 9.94
C VAL A 7 -12.53 0.08 8.90
N LEU A 8 -13.37 -0.88 9.30
CA LEU A 8 -14.27 -1.55 8.38
C LEU A 8 -15.29 -0.59 7.77
N SER A 9 -15.81 0.36 8.56
CA SER A 9 -16.71 1.39 8.05
C SER A 9 -16.02 2.28 7.00
N ALA A 10 -14.79 2.70 7.28
CA ALA A 10 -14.00 3.48 6.33
C ALA A 10 -13.74 2.72 5.02
N LEU A 11 -13.40 1.43 5.13
CA LEU A 11 -13.18 0.57 3.96
C LEU A 11 -14.46 0.38 3.14
N LYS A 12 -15.61 0.26 3.78
CA LYS A 12 -16.90 0.19 3.08
C LYS A 12 -17.16 1.44 2.24
N ILE A 13 -16.85 2.61 2.80
CA ILE A 13 -16.97 3.88 2.09
C ILE A 13 -16.05 3.90 0.86
N VAL A 14 -14.80 3.48 1.02
CA VAL A 14 -13.82 3.44 -0.09
C VAL A 14 -14.30 2.51 -1.20
N ILE A 15 -14.77 1.31 -0.85
CA ILE A 15 -15.29 0.34 -1.83
C ILE A 15 -16.49 0.93 -2.57
N SER A 16 -17.43 1.53 -1.84
CA SER A 16 -18.62 2.14 -2.41
C SER A 16 -18.28 3.27 -3.39
N GLU A 17 -17.36 4.15 -3.02
CA GLU A 17 -16.90 5.24 -3.88
C GLU A 17 -16.20 4.70 -5.13
N ARG A 18 -15.34 3.70 -4.96
CA ARG A 18 -14.60 3.11 -6.07
C ARG A 18 -15.54 2.45 -7.09
N ARG A 19 -16.59 1.79 -6.63
CA ARG A 19 -17.60 1.18 -7.50
C ARG A 19 -18.41 2.23 -8.28
N LYS A 20 -18.65 3.39 -7.67
CA LYS A 20 -19.37 4.49 -8.35
C LYS A 20 -18.56 5.12 -9.47
N GLU A 21 -17.25 5.15 -9.36
CA GLU A 21 -16.36 5.79 -10.35
C GLU A 21 -16.31 5.06 -11.69
N LYS A 22 -16.61 3.78 -11.76
CA LYS A 22 -16.60 2.93 -12.97
C LYS A 22 -15.43 3.23 -13.91
N ARG A 23 -14.23 3.05 -13.42
CA ARG A 23 -13.02 3.29 -14.21
C ARG A 23 -12.89 2.30 -15.35
N ILE A 24 -12.61 2.80 -16.55
CA ILE A 24 -12.36 1.97 -17.74
C ILE A 24 -11.02 1.24 -17.60
N VAL A 25 -10.00 1.93 -17.06
CA VAL A 25 -8.68 1.37 -16.84
C VAL A 25 -8.50 1.06 -15.36
N LYS A 26 -8.15 -0.18 -15.04
CA LYS A 26 -7.89 -0.61 -13.67
C LYS A 26 -6.49 -0.11 -13.27
N GLN A 27 -6.43 0.76 -12.27
CA GLN A 27 -5.21 1.46 -11.89
C GLN A 27 -4.50 0.86 -10.69
N ASP A 28 -5.24 0.23 -9.76
CA ASP A 28 -4.65 -0.28 -8.54
C ASP A 28 -5.16 -1.67 -8.17
N PHE A 29 -4.62 -2.19 -7.07
CA PHE A 29 -4.97 -3.51 -6.57
C PHE A 29 -6.44 -3.62 -6.17
N LEU A 30 -7.01 -2.57 -5.59
CA LEU A 30 -8.43 -2.55 -5.21
C LEU A 30 -9.33 -2.69 -6.43
N ASP A 31 -9.04 -2.01 -7.52
CA ASP A 31 -9.78 -2.16 -8.77
C ASP A 31 -9.75 -3.62 -9.27
N GLN A 32 -8.59 -4.27 -9.20
CA GLN A 32 -8.44 -5.66 -9.60
C GLN A 32 -9.23 -6.62 -8.71
N VAL A 33 -9.21 -6.39 -7.39
CA VAL A 33 -9.96 -7.22 -6.43
C VAL A 33 -11.46 -7.08 -6.65
N LEU A 34 -11.95 -5.86 -6.86
CA LEU A 34 -13.38 -5.61 -7.11
C LEU A 34 -13.83 -6.24 -8.44
N GLU A 35 -13.00 -6.20 -9.48
CA GLU A 35 -13.29 -6.87 -10.74
C GLU A 35 -13.45 -8.38 -10.56
N LYS A 36 -12.54 -9.00 -9.81
CA LYS A 36 -12.61 -10.43 -9.50
C LYS A 36 -13.83 -10.77 -8.63
N ALA A 37 -14.18 -9.89 -7.70
CA ALA A 37 -15.37 -10.06 -6.87
C ALA A 37 -16.64 -10.01 -7.70
N ASP A 38 -16.72 -9.09 -8.66
CA ASP A 38 -17.88 -8.97 -9.54
C ASP A 38 -18.02 -10.17 -10.50
N GLU A 39 -16.89 -10.77 -10.92
CA GLU A 39 -16.90 -11.99 -11.74
C GLU A 39 -17.37 -13.23 -10.97
N ASN A 40 -17.14 -13.30 -9.67
CA ASN A 40 -17.40 -14.48 -8.83
C ASN A 40 -18.15 -14.09 -7.55
N GLU A 41 -19.35 -13.51 -7.70
CA GLU A 41 -20.16 -13.03 -6.57
C GLU A 41 -20.43 -14.07 -5.47
N GLU A 42 -20.50 -15.34 -5.83
CA GLU A 42 -20.74 -16.41 -4.85
C GLU A 42 -19.54 -16.62 -3.93
N GLN A 43 -18.32 -16.46 -4.44
CA GLN A 43 -17.10 -16.71 -3.67
C GLN A 43 -16.51 -15.45 -3.05
N PHE A 44 -16.70 -14.29 -3.69
CA PHE A 44 -16.10 -13.02 -3.30
C PHE A 44 -17.17 -11.95 -3.10
N ASN A 45 -17.98 -12.08 -2.06
CA ASN A 45 -18.92 -11.03 -1.70
C ASN A 45 -18.19 -9.86 -1.03
N ASP A 46 -18.89 -8.75 -0.81
CA ASP A 46 -18.30 -7.54 -0.23
C ASP A 46 -17.71 -7.78 1.16
N GLN A 47 -18.25 -8.71 1.94
CA GLN A 47 -17.70 -9.04 3.25
C GLN A 47 -16.32 -9.68 3.13
N VAL A 48 -16.14 -10.59 2.17
CA VAL A 48 -14.83 -11.23 1.91
C VAL A 48 -13.81 -10.19 1.46
N VAL A 49 -14.22 -9.27 0.58
CA VAL A 49 -13.35 -8.17 0.14
C VAL A 49 -12.93 -7.29 1.32
N LEU A 50 -13.87 -6.95 2.20
CA LEU A 50 -13.59 -6.16 3.41
C LEU A 50 -12.61 -6.87 4.33
N ASP A 51 -12.81 -8.15 4.60
CA ASP A 51 -11.93 -8.93 5.46
C ASP A 51 -10.52 -9.03 4.87
N PHE A 52 -10.42 -9.18 3.57
CA PHE A 52 -9.16 -9.23 2.85
C PHE A 52 -8.40 -7.92 2.95
N LEU A 53 -9.08 -6.79 2.70
CA LEU A 53 -8.48 -5.46 2.80
C LEU A 53 -8.05 -5.14 4.23
N PHE A 54 -8.87 -5.51 5.22
CA PHE A 54 -8.53 -5.34 6.63
C PHE A 54 -7.26 -6.12 6.99
N GLY A 55 -7.18 -7.38 6.55
CA GLY A 55 -6.01 -8.22 6.76
C GLY A 55 -4.74 -7.64 6.13
N PHE A 56 -4.83 -7.11 4.92
CA PHE A 56 -3.70 -6.45 4.25
C PHE A 56 -3.24 -5.20 4.97
N LEU A 57 -4.17 -4.36 5.43
CA LEU A 57 -3.80 -3.16 6.19
C LEU A 57 -3.07 -3.53 7.48
N PHE A 58 -3.58 -4.53 8.19
CA PHE A 58 -2.98 -4.97 9.44
C PHE A 58 -1.59 -5.57 9.21
N ALA A 59 -1.48 -6.48 8.24
CA ALA A 59 -0.21 -7.13 7.91
C ALA A 59 0.83 -6.13 7.44
N GLY A 60 0.43 -5.17 6.59
CA GLY A 60 1.34 -4.14 6.08
C GLY A 60 1.80 -3.18 7.16
N TYR A 61 0.89 -2.80 8.07
CA TYR A 61 1.23 -1.89 9.16
C TYR A 61 2.29 -2.49 10.09
N ASP A 62 2.05 -3.71 10.59
CA ASP A 62 2.96 -4.34 11.55
C ASP A 62 4.34 -4.62 10.95
N THR A 63 4.40 -5.28 9.82
CA THR A 63 5.67 -5.66 9.20
C THR A 63 6.48 -4.46 8.75
N THR A 64 5.84 -3.46 8.16
CA THR A 64 6.49 -2.24 7.69
C THR A 64 7.02 -1.43 8.88
N SER A 65 6.24 -1.30 9.94
CA SER A 65 6.66 -0.57 11.15
C SER A 65 7.89 -1.21 11.80
N ILE A 66 7.90 -2.53 11.92
CA ILE A 66 9.04 -3.27 12.48
C ILE A 66 10.27 -3.10 11.57
N ALA A 67 10.10 -3.27 10.26
CA ALA A 67 11.19 -3.12 9.31
C ALA A 67 11.80 -1.73 9.34
N MET A 68 10.98 -0.69 9.38
CA MET A 68 11.43 0.70 9.48
C MET A 68 12.18 0.97 10.78
N THR A 69 11.66 0.46 11.91
CA THR A 69 12.31 0.61 13.22
C THR A 69 13.68 -0.04 13.24
N LEU A 70 13.79 -1.27 12.74
CA LEU A 70 15.06 -1.99 12.66
C LEU A 70 16.03 -1.31 11.69
N ALA A 71 15.55 -0.78 10.58
CA ALA A 71 16.38 -0.05 9.63
C ALA A 71 16.97 1.21 10.25
N VAL A 72 16.15 2.02 10.96
CA VAL A 72 16.61 3.22 11.66
C VAL A 72 17.64 2.86 12.73
N LYS A 73 17.36 1.82 13.52
CA LYS A 73 18.29 1.34 14.54
C LYS A 73 19.64 0.94 13.92
N TYR A 74 19.61 0.11 12.88
CA TYR A 74 20.82 -0.35 12.19
C TYR A 74 21.64 0.81 11.63
N LEU A 75 20.99 1.74 10.94
CA LEU A 75 21.66 2.90 10.35
C LEU A 75 22.24 3.83 11.42
N THR A 76 21.57 3.96 12.56
CA THR A 76 22.07 4.76 13.69
C THR A 76 23.34 4.14 14.30
N GLU A 77 23.36 2.82 14.42
CA GLU A 77 24.50 2.07 15.01
C GLU A 77 25.65 1.86 14.02
N THR A 78 25.42 1.99 12.72
CA THR A 78 26.40 1.72 11.68
C THR A 78 26.55 2.94 10.76
N PRO A 79 27.39 3.95 11.13
CA PRO A 79 27.53 5.18 10.33
C PRO A 79 27.96 4.93 8.88
N ARG A 80 28.74 3.90 8.62
CA ARG A 80 29.15 3.53 7.27
C ARG A 80 27.95 3.16 6.38
N ALA A 81 27.02 2.37 6.93
CA ALA A 81 25.81 1.99 6.20
C ALA A 81 24.93 3.21 5.88
N LEU A 82 24.81 4.14 6.83
CA LEU A 82 24.08 5.39 6.61
C LEU A 82 24.71 6.22 5.50
N HIS A 83 26.04 6.32 5.49
CA HIS A 83 26.76 7.05 4.44
C HIS A 83 26.53 6.42 3.06
N GLU A 84 26.66 5.10 2.96
CA GLU A 84 26.43 4.38 1.70
C GLU A 84 24.99 4.55 1.21
N LEU A 85 24.01 4.51 2.12
CA LEU A 85 22.62 4.74 1.77
C LEU A 85 22.39 6.16 1.22
N ARG A 86 23.00 7.16 1.84
CA ARG A 86 22.91 8.54 1.36
C ARG A 86 23.47 8.70 -0.06
N VAL A 87 24.60 8.05 -0.34
CA VAL A 87 25.22 8.09 -1.68
C VAL A 87 24.29 7.45 -2.71
N ILE A 88 23.73 6.28 -2.41
CA ILE A 88 22.79 5.57 -3.30
C ILE A 88 21.55 6.44 -3.55
N THR A 89 20.99 7.02 -2.50
CA THR A 89 19.80 7.87 -2.60
C THR A 89 20.06 9.10 -3.45
N TYR A 90 21.21 9.73 -3.28
CA TYR A 90 21.62 10.89 -4.08
C TYR A 90 21.73 10.52 -5.57
N ASN A 91 22.37 9.40 -5.87
CA ASN A 91 22.55 8.93 -7.24
C ASN A 91 21.20 8.62 -7.91
N LEU A 92 20.29 7.95 -7.19
CA LEU A 92 18.95 7.66 -7.70
C LEU A 92 18.13 8.93 -7.96
N LYS A 93 18.22 9.90 -7.07
CA LYS A 93 17.57 11.20 -7.23
C LYS A 93 18.09 11.93 -8.45
N SER A 94 19.40 11.94 -8.65
CA SER A 94 20.04 12.59 -9.82
C SER A 94 19.59 11.94 -11.13
N ARG A 95 19.51 10.60 -11.17
CA ARG A 95 19.00 9.86 -12.33
C ARG A 95 17.54 10.17 -12.61
N SER A 96 16.73 10.24 -11.58
CA SER A 96 15.31 10.57 -11.71
C SER A 96 15.11 11.96 -12.31
N ILE A 97 15.87 12.94 -11.85
CA ILE A 97 15.83 14.32 -12.39
C ILE A 97 16.24 14.33 -13.85
N LEU A 98 17.34 13.67 -14.22
CA LEU A 98 17.82 13.59 -15.60
C LEU A 98 16.79 12.94 -16.53
N THR A 99 16.18 11.83 -16.08
CA THR A 99 15.13 11.14 -16.86
C THR A 99 13.91 12.03 -17.06
N SER A 100 13.53 12.80 -16.05
CA SER A 100 12.42 13.74 -16.13
C SER A 100 12.70 14.88 -17.12
N GLN A 101 13.93 15.36 -17.20
CA GLN A 101 14.33 16.42 -18.13
C GLN A 101 14.43 15.93 -19.59
N MET A 102 14.74 14.65 -19.80
CA MET A 102 14.87 14.08 -21.13
C MET A 102 13.53 13.75 -21.80
N ASN A 103 12.45 13.67 -21.03
CA ASN A 103 11.09 13.46 -21.52
C ASN A 103 10.36 14.80 -21.61
#